data_6f3cd9870c9ffc76befe5d16ee8ef77d
#
_entry.id   6f3cd9870c9ffc76befe5d16ee8ef77d
#
_cell.length_a   1.000
_cell.length_b   1.000
_cell.length_c   1.000
_cell.angle_alpha   90.00
_cell.angle_beta   90.00
_cell.angle_gamma   90.00
#
_symmetry.space_group_name_H-M   'P 1'
#
loop_
_entity.id
_entity.type
_entity.pdbx_description
1 polymer ?
#
loop_
_entity_poly.entity_id
_entity_poly.type
_entity_poly.pdbx_seq_one_letter_code
_entity_poly.pdbx_strand_id
1 'polypeptide(L)'
;EAPCGDTSGFEQVRLADLPPEATDTGYELIEKGGPYPYPEDGTVFENREGILPDCAEGYYHEYTVKTPSGDDRGARRFVVGDGGEYFYTEDHYESFRLTIVN
;
A
#
# COMPACT_ATOMS: atom_id res chain seq x y z
N GLU A 1 0.10 -2.76 16.65
CA GLU A 1 -0.37 -1.41 16.96
C GLU A 1 -1.64 -1.08 16.24
N ALA A 2 -2.44 -0.21 16.82
CA ALA A 2 -3.69 0.20 16.22
C ALA A 2 -3.45 1.26 15.15
N PRO A 3 -4.28 1.30 14.09
CA PRO A 3 -4.21 2.40 13.13
C PRO A 3 -4.53 3.73 13.81
N CYS A 4 -4.00 4.80 13.26
CA CYS A 4 -4.22 6.13 13.84
C CYS A 4 -5.63 6.63 13.64
N GLY A 5 -6.35 6.12 12.64
CA GLY A 5 -7.67 6.61 12.30
C GLY A 5 -8.67 5.48 12.08
N ASP A 6 -9.87 5.85 11.69
CA ASP A 6 -10.97 4.91 11.49
C ASP A 6 -10.86 4.29 10.10
N THR A 7 -10.62 2.98 10.05
CA THR A 7 -10.52 2.24 8.79
C THR A 7 -11.79 1.47 8.43
N SER A 8 -12.85 1.62 9.23
CA SER A 8 -14.06 0.80 9.05
C SER A 8 -14.83 1.14 7.78
N GLY A 9 -14.60 2.32 7.20
CA GLY A 9 -15.27 2.72 5.96
C GLY A 9 -14.66 2.17 4.69
N PHE A 10 -13.55 1.47 4.78
CA PHE A 10 -12.87 0.96 3.60
C PHE A 10 -13.34 -0.44 3.25
N GLU A 11 -13.47 -0.69 1.94
CA GLU A 11 -13.69 -2.04 1.46
C GLU A 11 -12.49 -2.89 1.83
N GLN A 12 -12.73 -4.11 2.31
CA GLN A 12 -11.66 -5.01 2.72
C GLN A 12 -11.39 -6.05 1.65
N VAL A 13 -10.13 -6.42 1.49
CA VAL A 13 -9.72 -7.48 0.56
C VAL A 13 -8.63 -8.29 1.25
N ARG A 14 -8.68 -9.61 1.09
CA ARG A 14 -7.60 -10.45 1.63
C ARG A 14 -6.42 -10.41 0.69
N LEU A 15 -5.22 -10.43 1.26
CA LEU A 15 -3.99 -10.42 0.45
C LEU A 15 -4.00 -11.57 -0.57
N ALA A 16 -4.49 -12.74 -0.18
CA ALA A 16 -4.55 -13.89 -1.06
C ALA A 16 -5.49 -13.69 -2.26
N ASP A 17 -6.41 -12.73 -2.17
CA ASP A 17 -7.35 -12.43 -3.25
C ASP A 17 -6.86 -11.35 -4.19
N LEU A 18 -5.74 -10.71 -3.86
CA LEU A 18 -5.09 -9.75 -4.77
C LEU A 18 -4.23 -10.51 -5.78
N PRO A 19 -3.81 -9.83 -6.87
CA PRO A 19 -2.88 -10.47 -7.81
C PRO A 19 -1.62 -10.97 -7.09
N PRO A 20 -0.99 -12.04 -7.56
CA PRO A 20 0.17 -12.61 -6.85
C PRO A 20 1.32 -11.62 -6.67
N GLU A 21 1.44 -10.63 -7.55
CA GLU A 21 2.47 -9.60 -7.40
C GLU A 21 2.28 -8.77 -6.14
N ALA A 22 1.05 -8.65 -5.65
CA ALA A 22 0.81 -7.92 -4.40
C ALA A 22 1.48 -8.63 -3.22
N THR A 23 1.58 -9.95 -3.25
CA THR A 23 2.32 -10.70 -2.24
C THR A 23 3.82 -10.67 -2.52
N ASP A 24 4.22 -11.05 -3.74
CA ASP A 24 5.63 -11.32 -4.05
C ASP A 24 6.46 -10.04 -4.11
N THR A 25 5.94 -8.99 -4.75
CA THR A 25 6.67 -7.74 -4.92
C THR A 25 6.17 -6.65 -4.00
N GLY A 26 5.07 -6.89 -3.28
CA GLY A 26 4.50 -5.96 -2.33
C GLY A 26 4.75 -6.42 -0.91
N TYR A 27 3.81 -7.19 -0.37
CA TYR A 27 3.80 -7.50 1.06
C TYR A 27 5.11 -8.13 1.55
N GLU A 28 5.61 -9.16 0.85
CA GLU A 28 6.81 -9.85 1.31
C GLU A 28 8.03 -8.96 1.27
N LEU A 29 8.13 -8.12 0.25
CA LEU A 29 9.26 -7.22 0.12
C LEU A 29 9.22 -6.13 1.18
N ILE A 30 8.03 -5.61 1.47
CA ILE A 30 7.86 -4.59 2.51
C ILE A 30 8.22 -5.15 3.88
N GLU A 31 7.74 -6.35 4.20
CA GLU A 31 8.04 -6.98 5.49
C GLU A 31 9.51 -7.31 5.65
N LYS A 32 10.17 -7.65 4.54
CA LYS A 32 11.60 -7.96 4.53
C LYS A 32 12.47 -6.70 4.65
N GLY A 33 11.93 -5.54 4.25
CA GLY A 33 12.69 -4.29 4.30
C GLY A 33 13.52 -4.01 3.06
N GLY A 34 13.18 -4.63 1.96
CA GLY A 34 13.86 -4.40 0.69
C GLY A 34 14.90 -5.46 0.38
N PRO A 35 15.76 -5.23 -0.60
CA PRO A 35 15.84 -4.01 -1.41
C PRO A 35 14.65 -3.87 -2.36
N TYR A 36 14.31 -2.62 -2.66
CA TYR A 36 13.14 -2.33 -3.49
C TYR A 36 13.58 -2.01 -4.91
N PRO A 37 12.76 -2.37 -5.92
CA PRO A 37 13.16 -2.18 -7.33
C PRO A 37 13.08 -0.74 -7.81
N TYR A 38 12.35 0.13 -7.10
CA TYR A 38 12.17 1.52 -7.55
C TYR A 38 12.61 2.49 -6.47
N PRO A 39 13.23 3.62 -6.86
CA PRO A 39 13.69 4.58 -5.84
C PRO A 39 12.57 5.24 -5.05
N GLU A 40 11.34 5.25 -5.59
CA GLU A 40 10.19 5.81 -4.89
C GLU A 40 9.68 4.91 -3.76
N ASP A 41 10.05 3.63 -3.77
CA ASP A 41 9.54 2.70 -2.76
C ASP A 41 10.04 3.08 -1.38
N GLY A 42 9.11 3.13 -0.43
CA GLY A 42 9.42 3.50 0.94
C GLY A 42 9.36 4.99 1.22
N THR A 43 9.06 5.82 0.23
CA THR A 43 8.94 7.26 0.47
C THR A 43 7.61 7.57 1.13
N VAL A 44 7.53 8.75 1.75
CA VAL A 44 6.33 9.18 2.46
C VAL A 44 5.20 9.44 1.48
N PHE A 45 4.03 8.88 1.78
CA PHE A 45 2.81 9.16 1.06
C PHE A 45 2.04 10.24 1.84
N GLU A 46 1.80 11.39 1.22
CA GLU A 46 1.31 12.54 1.95
C GLU A 46 -0.21 12.59 2.14
N ASN A 47 -0.95 11.71 1.46
CA ASN A 47 -2.40 11.62 1.62
C ASN A 47 -3.09 12.96 1.32
N ARG A 48 -2.66 13.63 0.26
CA ARG A 48 -3.11 15.00 -0.04
C ARG A 48 -4.60 15.08 -0.33
N GLU A 49 -5.15 14.03 -0.94
CA GLU A 49 -6.59 14.01 -1.24
C GLU A 49 -7.43 13.62 -0.05
N GLY A 50 -6.81 13.20 1.05
CA GLY A 50 -7.54 12.86 2.26
C GLY A 50 -8.40 11.61 2.15
N ILE A 51 -8.09 10.70 1.23
CA ILE A 51 -8.85 9.46 1.08
C ILE A 51 -8.58 8.52 2.25
N LEU A 52 -7.34 8.44 2.69
CA LEU A 52 -6.98 7.66 3.87
C LEU A 52 -7.24 8.49 5.14
N PRO A 53 -7.30 7.84 6.31
CA PRO A 53 -7.48 8.61 7.56
C PRO A 53 -6.37 9.64 7.74
N ASP A 54 -6.73 10.79 8.31
CA ASP A 54 -5.82 11.90 8.51
C ASP A 54 -4.91 11.59 9.69
N CYS A 55 -3.64 11.35 9.41
CA CYS A 55 -2.65 10.94 10.41
C CYS A 55 -1.46 11.88 10.34
N ALA A 56 -0.52 11.71 11.28
CA ALA A 56 0.66 12.56 11.34
C ALA A 56 1.47 12.47 10.06
N GLU A 57 2.18 13.54 9.74
CA GLU A 57 3.08 13.56 8.60
C GLU A 57 4.11 12.44 8.76
N GLY A 58 4.37 11.71 7.67
CA GLY A 58 5.29 10.57 7.72
C GLY A 58 4.66 9.28 8.19
N TYR A 59 3.36 9.29 8.50
CA TYR A 59 2.68 8.09 8.96
C TYR A 59 2.57 7.03 7.87
N TYR A 60 2.35 7.43 6.62
CA TYR A 60 2.17 6.51 5.50
C TYR A 60 3.39 6.48 4.61
N HIS A 61 3.73 5.29 4.11
CA HIS A 61 4.79 5.10 3.13
C HIS A 61 4.25 4.31 1.95
N GLU A 62 4.71 4.66 0.74
CA GLU A 62 4.21 4.04 -0.48
C GLU A 62 5.20 3.05 -1.05
N TYR A 63 4.67 2.01 -1.69
CA TYR A 63 5.47 0.94 -2.29
C TYR A 63 4.81 0.50 -3.59
N THR A 64 5.63 0.18 -4.60
CA THR A 64 5.13 -0.28 -5.89
C THR A 64 4.76 -1.76 -5.83
N VAL A 65 3.58 -2.09 -6.34
CA VAL A 65 3.20 -3.48 -6.62
C VAL A 65 3.39 -3.67 -8.11
N LYS A 66 4.23 -4.61 -8.50
CA LYS A 66 4.64 -4.75 -9.89
C LYS A 66 3.47 -5.15 -10.78
N THR A 67 3.43 -4.58 -11.98
CA THR A 67 2.46 -4.94 -13.01
C THR A 67 3.17 -5.87 -14.01
N PRO A 68 2.72 -7.13 -14.17
CA PRO A 68 3.54 -8.13 -14.85
C PRO A 68 3.78 -7.88 -16.33
N SER A 69 2.89 -7.18 -16.99
CA SER A 69 3.02 -6.98 -18.45
C SER A 69 3.57 -5.62 -18.82
N GLY A 70 3.92 -4.78 -17.84
CA GLY A 70 4.35 -3.42 -18.10
C GLY A 70 5.84 -3.25 -18.00
N ASP A 71 6.38 -2.33 -18.78
CA ASP A 71 7.78 -1.92 -18.67
C ASP A 71 7.96 -0.81 -17.65
N ASP A 72 6.88 -0.15 -17.26
CA ASP A 72 6.90 0.94 -16.28
C ASP A 72 6.35 0.45 -14.94
N ARG A 73 6.24 1.38 -13.97
CA ARG A 73 5.76 1.05 -12.65
C ARG A 73 4.29 0.63 -12.61
N GLY A 74 3.51 1.05 -13.63
CA GLY A 74 2.07 0.83 -13.60
C GLY A 74 1.39 1.64 -12.52
N ALA A 75 0.16 1.25 -12.16
CA ALA A 75 -0.68 2.02 -11.26
C ALA A 75 -0.92 1.36 -9.91
N ARG A 76 -0.35 0.16 -9.68
CA ARG A 76 -0.60 -0.60 -8.45
C ARG A 76 0.38 -0.17 -7.35
N ARG A 77 -0.16 0.07 -6.15
CA ARG A 77 0.67 0.48 -5.00
C ARG A 77 0.13 -0.11 -3.72
N PHE A 78 1.02 -0.30 -2.73
CA PHE A 78 0.63 -0.40 -1.33
C PHE A 78 0.99 0.89 -0.63
N VAL A 79 0.09 1.38 0.22
CA VAL A 79 0.39 2.45 1.16
C VAL A 79 0.26 1.85 2.55
N VAL A 80 1.34 1.91 3.31
CA VAL A 80 1.43 1.23 4.60
C VAL A 80 1.55 2.27 5.70
N GLY A 81 0.67 2.16 6.70
CA GLY A 81 0.71 3.05 7.86
C GLY A 81 1.58 2.49 8.97
N ASP A 82 2.05 3.38 9.83
CA ASP A 82 2.89 2.98 10.96
C ASP A 82 2.17 2.06 11.94
N GLY A 83 0.84 2.06 11.94
CA GLY A 83 0.07 1.13 12.76
C GLY A 83 -0.07 -0.26 12.18
N GLY A 84 0.53 -0.51 11.04
CA GLY A 84 0.52 -1.83 10.40
C GLY A 84 -0.57 -2.03 9.38
N GLU A 85 -1.33 -0.99 9.04
CA GLU A 85 -2.38 -1.13 8.04
C GLU A 85 -1.80 -1.07 6.64
N TYR A 86 -2.29 -1.96 5.76
CA TYR A 86 -1.91 -2.03 4.36
C TYR A 86 -3.10 -1.59 3.51
N PHE A 87 -2.94 -0.49 2.77
CA PHE A 87 -3.96 -0.03 1.83
C PHE A 87 -3.50 -0.31 0.41
N TYR A 88 -4.32 -1.01 -0.36
CA TYR A 88 -4.01 -1.38 -1.73
C TYR A 88 -4.74 -0.47 -2.70
N THR A 89 -4.04 0.06 -3.69
CA THR A 89 -4.65 0.79 -4.79
C THR A 89 -4.19 0.20 -6.11
N GLU A 90 -5.11 0.12 -7.06
CA GLU A 90 -4.79 -0.32 -8.41
C GLU A 90 -5.02 0.79 -9.45
N ASP A 91 -5.39 1.98 -8.98
CA ASP A 91 -5.72 3.11 -9.84
C ASP A 91 -4.90 4.35 -9.50
N HIS A 92 -3.68 4.13 -9.05
CA HIS A 92 -2.71 5.19 -8.75
C HIS A 92 -3.26 6.19 -7.73
N TYR A 93 -3.70 5.66 -6.58
CA TYR A 93 -4.13 6.42 -5.40
C TYR A 93 -5.52 7.06 -5.50
N GLU A 94 -6.31 6.69 -6.49
CA GLU A 94 -7.67 7.26 -6.59
C GLU A 94 -8.64 6.58 -5.65
N SER A 95 -8.42 5.31 -5.37
CA SER A 95 -9.22 4.57 -4.39
C SER A 95 -8.35 3.55 -3.69
N PHE A 96 -8.76 3.14 -2.49
CA PHE A 96 -8.00 2.21 -1.67
C PHE A 96 -8.91 1.14 -1.09
N ARG A 97 -8.35 -0.07 -0.92
CA ARG A 97 -8.98 -1.14 -0.14
C ARG A 97 -8.05 -1.51 1.00
N LEU A 98 -8.65 -1.77 2.16
CA LEU A 98 -7.87 -2.22 3.33
C LEU A 98 -7.53 -3.69 3.14
N THR A 99 -6.24 -4.01 3.18
CA THR A 99 -5.77 -5.37 2.90
C THR A 99 -5.62 -6.15 4.20
N ILE A 100 -6.23 -7.33 4.23
CA ILE A 100 -6.14 -8.25 5.37
C ILE A 100 -5.06 -9.25 5.03
N VAL A 101 -4.01 -9.29 5.86
CA VAL A 101 -2.79 -10.05 5.52
C VAL A 101 -2.73 -11.44 6.13
N ASN A 102 -3.72 -11.87 6.88
CA ASN A 102 -3.73 -13.23 7.44
C ASN A 102 -4.81 -14.11 6.83
#